data_5198a2a5afab3c167766cd351fd404db
#
_entry.id   5198a2a5afab3c167766cd351fd404db
#
_cell.length_a   1.000
_cell.length_b   1.000
_cell.length_c   1.000
_cell.angle_alpha   90.00
_cell.angle_beta   90.00
_cell.angle_gamma   90.00
#
_symmetry.space_group_name_H-M   'P 1'
#
loop_
_entity.id
_entity.type
_entity.pdbx_description
1 polymer ?
#
loop_
_entity_poly.entity_id
_entity_poly.type
_entity_poly.pdbx_seq_one_letter_code
_entity_poly.pdbx_strand_id
1 'polypeptide(L)'
;MAKKKVATKAEREHMSKVASLGCWVCQRPANVHHIRPIGLGIGRRSSHYDTIPLCYDHHQGKFSIHNCKQQFEDMYGKETFILQEVKKLVADMEQANDLFNFYNKHKGEI
;
A
#
# COMPACT_ATOMS: atom_id res chain seq x y z
N MET A 1 -25.38 -3.32 17.53
CA MET A 1 -24.14 -2.63 17.20
C MET A 1 -23.34 -3.45 16.20
N ALA A 2 -22.98 -2.83 15.09
CA ALA A 2 -22.13 -3.54 14.13
C ALA A 2 -20.72 -3.69 14.72
N LYS A 3 -20.22 -4.92 14.78
CA LYS A 3 -18.84 -5.17 15.17
C LYS A 3 -17.91 -4.59 14.11
N LYS A 4 -16.83 -3.90 14.52
CA LYS A 4 -15.79 -3.51 13.59
C LYS A 4 -15.25 -4.76 12.90
N LYS A 5 -15.26 -4.76 11.58
CA LYS A 5 -14.61 -5.80 10.81
C LYS A 5 -13.10 -5.73 11.03
N VAL A 6 -12.54 -6.80 11.56
CA VAL A 6 -11.09 -6.93 11.65
C VAL A 6 -10.57 -7.33 10.27
N ALA A 7 -9.41 -6.78 9.88
CA ALA A 7 -8.78 -7.15 8.64
C ALA A 7 -8.50 -8.65 8.59
N THR A 8 -8.75 -9.27 7.44
CA THR A 8 -8.45 -10.68 7.23
C THR A 8 -6.93 -10.90 7.19
N LYS A 9 -6.51 -12.15 7.29
CA LYS A 9 -5.10 -12.51 7.16
C LYS A 9 -4.54 -12.04 5.81
N ALA A 10 -5.28 -12.28 4.73
CA ALA A 10 -4.85 -11.86 3.38
C ALA A 10 -4.71 -10.33 3.29
N GLU A 11 -5.65 -9.61 3.88
CA GLU A 11 -5.58 -8.13 3.90
C GLU A 11 -4.37 -7.63 4.69
N ARG A 12 -4.10 -8.23 5.86
CA ARG A 12 -2.92 -7.87 6.66
C ARG A 12 -1.62 -8.18 5.93
N GLU A 13 -1.56 -9.32 5.24
CA GLU A 13 -0.38 -9.68 4.45
C GLU A 13 -0.17 -8.70 3.30
N HIS A 14 -1.25 -8.29 2.62
CA HIS A 14 -1.16 -7.29 1.56
C HIS A 14 -0.62 -5.96 2.11
N MET A 15 -1.20 -5.45 3.20
CA MET A 15 -0.75 -4.20 3.80
C MET A 15 0.70 -4.27 4.28
N SER A 16 1.12 -5.42 4.80
CA SER A 16 2.52 -5.65 5.19
C SER A 16 3.45 -5.55 3.99
N LYS A 17 3.08 -6.11 2.85
CA LYS A 17 3.85 -5.99 1.61
C LYS A 17 3.93 -4.54 1.15
N VAL A 18 2.82 -3.82 1.19
CA VAL A 18 2.78 -2.39 0.85
C VAL A 18 3.73 -1.60 1.74
N ALA A 19 3.64 -1.79 3.05
CA ALA A 19 4.52 -1.09 4.00
C ALA A 19 6.00 -1.43 3.77
N SER A 20 6.30 -2.66 3.39
CA SER A 20 7.68 -3.11 3.15
C SER A 20 8.35 -2.43 1.96
N LEU A 21 7.57 -1.83 1.06
CA LEU A 21 8.12 -1.06 -0.05
C LEU A 21 8.84 0.22 0.42
N GLY A 22 8.55 0.69 1.63
CA GLY A 22 9.01 1.97 2.11
C GLY A 22 8.16 3.12 1.58
N CYS A 23 8.30 4.30 2.16
CA CYS A 23 7.55 5.48 1.76
C CYS A 23 7.72 5.74 0.26
N TRP A 24 6.61 5.97 -0.43
CA TRP A 24 6.62 6.27 -1.87
C TRP A 24 7.50 7.47 -2.21
N VAL A 25 7.55 8.45 -1.32
CA VAL A 25 8.27 9.70 -1.56
C VAL A 25 9.75 9.61 -1.17
N CYS A 26 10.06 9.09 0.02
CA CYS A 26 11.40 9.17 0.58
C CYS A 26 12.01 7.82 0.97
N GLN A 27 11.28 6.75 0.80
CA GLN A 27 11.69 5.36 1.08
C GLN A 27 12.03 5.05 2.54
N ARG A 28 11.75 5.97 3.47
CA ARG A 28 11.85 5.69 4.90
C ARG A 28 10.83 4.62 5.29
N PRO A 29 10.97 4.01 6.47
CA PRO A 29 9.95 3.08 6.97
C PRO A 29 8.56 3.70 6.87
N ALA A 30 7.60 2.94 6.35
CA ALA A 30 6.29 3.44 6.00
C ALA A 30 5.18 2.69 6.72
N ASN A 31 4.10 3.41 6.97
CA ASN A 31 2.80 2.82 7.27
C ASN A 31 1.95 2.84 6.00
N VAL A 32 0.77 2.25 6.06
CA VAL A 32 -0.14 2.27 4.93
C VAL A 32 -1.13 3.43 5.07
N HIS A 33 -1.37 4.10 3.96
CA HIS A 33 -2.42 5.12 3.83
C HIS A 33 -3.53 4.54 2.97
N HIS A 34 -4.74 4.47 3.52
CA HIS A 34 -5.92 4.00 2.78
C HIS A 34 -6.40 5.13 1.87
N ILE A 35 -6.42 4.89 0.56
CA ILE A 35 -6.97 5.88 -0.35
C ILE A 35 -8.48 5.74 -0.45
N ARG A 36 -9.13 6.82 -0.84
CA ARG A 36 -10.58 6.85 -1.04
C ARG A 36 -10.88 7.01 -2.53
N PRO A 37 -11.29 5.93 -3.23
CA PRO A 37 -11.63 6.05 -4.65
C PRO A 37 -12.77 7.04 -4.87
N ILE A 38 -12.74 7.72 -6.01
CA ILE A 38 -13.81 8.62 -6.44
C ILE A 38 -15.11 7.81 -6.53
N GLY A 39 -16.19 8.36 -5.96
CA GLY A 39 -17.49 7.70 -5.98
C GLY A 39 -17.79 6.80 -4.79
N LEU A 40 -16.83 6.63 -3.89
CA LEU A 40 -17.09 5.91 -2.65
C LEU A 40 -18.03 6.73 -1.76
N GLY A 41 -19.16 6.15 -1.36
CA GLY A 41 -20.17 6.86 -0.58
C GLY A 41 -19.68 7.28 0.82
N ILE A 42 -20.35 8.29 1.39
CA ILE A 42 -20.06 8.75 2.74
C ILE A 42 -20.27 7.60 3.73
N GLY A 43 -19.33 7.42 4.65
CA GLY A 43 -19.37 6.36 5.66
C GLY A 43 -18.88 5.00 5.19
N ARG A 44 -18.60 4.83 3.93
CA ARG A 44 -17.97 3.60 3.43
C ARG A 44 -16.48 3.64 3.65
N ARG A 45 -15.92 2.49 4.05
CA ARG A 45 -14.49 2.35 4.27
C ARG A 45 -13.78 2.00 2.97
N SER A 46 -12.57 2.52 2.81
CA SER A 46 -11.68 2.10 1.73
C SER A 46 -11.25 0.65 1.94
N SER A 47 -11.00 -0.05 0.84
CA SER A 47 -10.45 -1.39 0.90
C SER A 47 -9.04 -1.39 1.46
N HIS A 48 -8.69 -2.42 2.22
CA HIS A 48 -7.30 -2.65 2.67
C HIS A 48 -6.35 -2.95 1.50
N TYR A 49 -6.90 -3.31 0.33
CA TYR A 49 -6.12 -3.48 -0.89
C TYR A 49 -5.85 -2.16 -1.61
N ASP A 50 -6.54 -1.09 -1.23
CA ASP A 50 -6.36 0.24 -1.82
C ASP A 50 -5.53 1.11 -0.86
N THR A 51 -4.29 0.69 -0.65
CA THR A 51 -3.36 1.33 0.27
C THR A 51 -2.04 1.67 -0.41
N ILE A 52 -1.43 2.78 0.01
CA ILE A 52 -0.12 3.22 -0.46
C ILE A 52 0.82 3.43 0.73
N PRO A 53 2.14 3.22 0.54
CA PRO A 53 3.09 3.36 1.64
C PRO A 53 3.53 4.81 1.80
N LEU A 54 3.35 5.37 2.99
CA LEU A 54 3.80 6.73 3.32
C LEU A 54 4.38 6.74 4.73
N CYS A 55 5.51 7.42 4.91
CA CYS A 55 6.05 7.65 6.24
C CYS A 55 5.17 8.67 6.97
N TYR A 56 5.42 8.83 8.28
CA TYR A 56 4.64 9.75 9.09
C TYR A 56 4.62 11.17 8.49
N ASP A 57 5.78 11.68 8.08
CA ASP A 57 5.90 13.04 7.57
C ASP A 57 5.09 13.27 6.30
N HIS A 58 5.08 12.31 5.39
CA HIS A 58 4.33 12.42 4.13
C HIS A 58 2.87 12.03 4.27
N HIS A 59 2.51 11.32 5.33
CA HIS A 59 1.13 10.92 5.62
C HIS A 59 0.39 11.97 6.46
N GLN A 60 1.02 12.46 7.53
CA GLN A 60 0.37 13.35 8.52
C GLN A 60 1.17 14.60 8.87
N GLY A 61 2.37 14.78 8.31
CA GLY A 61 3.20 15.94 8.58
C GLY A 61 2.70 17.21 7.89
N LYS A 62 3.48 18.28 7.98
CA LYS A 62 3.11 19.61 7.48
C LYS A 62 2.79 19.62 5.98
N PHE A 63 3.60 18.93 5.17
CA PHE A 63 3.43 18.86 3.72
C PHE A 63 2.91 17.48 3.28
N SER A 64 2.09 16.87 4.10
CA SER A 64 1.57 15.53 3.89
C SER A 64 0.35 15.51 3.00
N ILE A 65 -0.01 14.28 2.57
CA ILE A 65 -1.22 14.05 1.80
C ILE A 65 -2.49 14.45 2.56
N HIS A 66 -2.50 14.36 3.90
CA HIS A 66 -3.66 14.76 4.69
C HIS A 66 -3.74 16.28 4.88
N ASN A 67 -2.63 16.96 5.05
CA ASN A 67 -2.61 18.39 5.37
C ASN A 67 -2.46 19.29 4.15
N CYS A 68 -1.81 18.80 3.09
CA CYS A 68 -1.56 19.56 1.87
C CYS A 68 -1.79 18.70 0.63
N LYS A 69 -2.98 18.15 0.50
CA LYS A 69 -3.30 17.16 -0.55
C LYS A 69 -2.96 17.67 -1.96
N GLN A 70 -3.37 18.88 -2.30
CA GLN A 70 -3.15 19.42 -3.65
C GLN A 70 -1.66 19.55 -3.96
N GLN A 71 -0.89 20.09 -3.03
CA GLN A 71 0.57 20.20 -3.21
C GLN A 71 1.22 18.83 -3.29
N PHE A 72 0.77 17.89 -2.46
CA PHE A 72 1.28 16.53 -2.51
C PHE A 72 1.03 15.90 -3.88
N GLU A 73 -0.18 16.02 -4.40
CA GLU A 73 -0.54 15.49 -5.72
C GLU A 73 0.26 16.14 -6.83
N ASP A 74 0.48 17.45 -6.75
CA ASP A 74 1.24 18.19 -7.74
C ASP A 74 2.71 17.74 -7.78
N MET A 75 3.27 17.40 -6.63
CA MET A 75 4.67 16.99 -6.53
C MET A 75 4.89 15.51 -6.80
N TYR A 76 3.97 14.65 -6.35
CA TYR A 76 4.20 13.20 -6.31
C TYR A 76 3.19 12.39 -7.09
N GLY A 77 2.15 13.02 -7.61
CA GLY A 77 1.08 12.35 -8.33
C GLY A 77 -0.16 12.08 -7.48
N LYS A 78 -1.24 11.78 -8.16
CA LYS A 78 -2.51 11.49 -7.51
C LYS A 78 -2.47 10.13 -6.80
N GLU A 79 -3.25 10.01 -5.72
CA GLU A 79 -3.35 8.76 -4.96
C GLU A 79 -3.65 7.55 -5.85
N THR A 80 -4.56 7.73 -6.81
CA THR A 80 -4.96 6.64 -7.71
C THR A 80 -3.81 6.18 -8.62
N PHE A 81 -3.00 7.12 -9.07
CA PHE A 81 -1.80 6.78 -9.86
C PHE A 81 -0.79 6.03 -9.00
N ILE A 82 -0.50 6.54 -7.81
CA ILE A 82 0.43 5.90 -6.88
C ILE A 82 -0.06 4.48 -6.55
N LEU A 83 -1.37 4.31 -6.30
CA LEU A 83 -1.95 3.01 -6.01
C LEU A 83 -1.71 2.01 -7.13
N GLN A 84 -1.89 2.42 -8.38
CA GLN A 84 -1.65 1.53 -9.52
C GLN A 84 -0.20 1.07 -9.57
N GLU A 85 0.74 1.98 -9.33
CA GLU A 85 2.16 1.64 -9.32
C GLU A 85 2.51 0.73 -8.14
N VAL A 86 1.93 0.98 -6.96
CA VAL A 86 2.11 0.14 -5.78
C VAL A 86 1.59 -1.27 -6.02
N LYS A 87 0.41 -1.40 -6.64
CA LYS A 87 -0.15 -2.72 -6.97
C LYS A 87 0.74 -3.51 -7.91
N LYS A 88 1.36 -2.86 -8.88
CA LYS A 88 2.33 -3.50 -9.78
C LYS A 88 3.54 -4.00 -9.00
N LEU A 89 4.08 -3.18 -8.10
CA LEU A 89 5.24 -3.56 -7.30
C LEU A 89 4.93 -4.73 -6.37
N VAL A 90 3.76 -4.72 -5.74
CA VAL A 90 3.34 -5.83 -4.87
C VAL A 90 3.15 -7.11 -5.67
N ALA A 91 2.56 -7.03 -6.87
CA ALA A 91 2.41 -8.19 -7.75
C ALA A 91 3.77 -8.76 -8.15
N ASP A 92 4.76 -7.89 -8.45
CA ASP A 92 6.10 -8.31 -8.77
C ASP A 92 6.77 -9.00 -7.58
N MET A 93 6.56 -8.51 -6.36
CA MET A 93 7.06 -9.15 -5.14
C MET A 93 6.47 -10.54 -4.96
N GLU A 94 5.17 -10.70 -5.16
CA GLU A 94 4.49 -11.99 -5.04
C GLU A 94 5.02 -12.99 -6.06
N GLN A 95 5.22 -12.54 -7.29
CA GLN A 95 5.79 -13.39 -8.35
C GLN A 95 7.23 -13.81 -8.02
N ALA A 96 8.05 -12.89 -7.52
CA ALA A 96 9.41 -13.18 -7.11
C ALA A 96 9.44 -14.19 -5.95
N ASN A 97 8.54 -14.05 -4.98
CA ASN A 97 8.43 -14.99 -3.87
C ASN A 97 8.03 -16.38 -4.35
N ASP A 98 7.10 -16.47 -5.31
CA ASP A 98 6.69 -17.75 -5.89
C ASP A 98 7.85 -18.44 -6.61
N LEU A 99 8.64 -17.70 -7.39
CA LEU A 99 9.81 -18.22 -8.06
C LEU A 99 10.87 -18.67 -7.06
N PHE A 100 11.09 -17.90 -6.01
CA PHE A 100 12.05 -18.25 -4.96
C PHE A 100 11.62 -19.52 -4.23
N ASN A 101 10.34 -19.64 -3.91
CA ASN A 101 9.80 -20.85 -3.25
C ASN A 101 9.91 -22.07 -4.17
N PHE A 102 9.63 -21.90 -5.45
CA PHE A 102 9.80 -22.96 -6.43
C PHE A 102 11.25 -23.42 -6.49
N TYR A 103 12.19 -22.49 -6.58
CA TYR A 103 13.62 -22.79 -6.60
C TYR A 103 14.05 -23.56 -5.36
N ASN A 104 13.65 -23.10 -4.17
CA ASN A 104 14.00 -23.74 -2.92
C ASN A 104 13.44 -25.16 -2.81
N LYS A 105 12.24 -25.38 -3.33
CA LYS A 105 11.60 -26.70 -3.33
C LYS A 105 12.34 -27.68 -4.23
N HIS A 106 12.91 -27.22 -5.34
CA HIS A 106 13.50 -28.08 -6.37
C HIS A 106 15.03 -28.04 -6.41
N LYS A 107 15.69 -27.26 -5.58
CA LYS A 107 17.15 -27.06 -5.65
C LYS A 107 17.99 -28.34 -5.43
N GLY A 108 17.40 -29.38 -4.88
CA GLY A 108 18.08 -30.65 -4.67
C GLY A 108 17.85 -31.69 -5.78
N GLU A 109 17.15 -31.32 -6.86
CA GLU A 109 16.73 -32.28 -7.90
C GLU A 109 17.65 -32.32 -9.12
N ILE A 110 18.78 -31.70 -9.04
CA ILE A 110 19.77 -31.69 -10.14
C ILE A 110 20.62 -32.93 -10.11
#